data_94f06a5d2e9a0fed41da3c77cb515167
#
_entry.id   94f06a5d2e9a0fed41da3c77cb515167
#
_cell.length_a   1.000
_cell.length_b   1.000
_cell.length_c   1.000
_cell.angle_alpha   90.00
_cell.angle_beta   90.00
_cell.angle_gamma   90.00
#
_symmetry.space_group_name_H-M   'P 1'
#
loop_
_entity.id
_entity.type
_entity.pdbx_description
1 polymer ?
#
loop_
_entity_poly.entity_id
_entity_poly.type
_entity_poly.pdbx_seq_one_letter_code
_entity_poly.pdbx_strand_id
1 'polypeptide(L)'
;TLRIFANRTEVNTVCLMDGVMPTAYDEIGLDRMYAVNNNITIGDTLSDGTNTFRVTGLIALPDYSCLFQDNNDSMFDAQKFGVSIVTAKSFARFSESDLTWSYSWKYDAPPADDAEANDMAEDLMKSIAAETELKSFVPRYQNQAIVFTGDDMEGDQVMVLVLLYIVMIIMAFVFGITTSNTILKEANVI
;
A
#
# COMPACT_ATOMS: atom_id res chain seq x y z
N THR A 1 -15.49 -9.58 1.28
CA THR A 1 -14.53 -10.61 0.83
C THR A 1 -13.20 -10.39 1.50
N LEU A 2 -12.56 -11.47 1.97
CA LEU A 2 -11.23 -11.41 2.55
C LEU A 2 -10.30 -12.35 1.78
N ARG A 3 -9.19 -11.83 1.26
CA ARG A 3 -8.14 -12.62 0.61
C ARG A 3 -7.09 -12.97 1.66
N ILE A 4 -6.88 -14.26 1.88
CA ILE A 4 -6.00 -14.77 2.94
C ILE A 4 -4.70 -15.26 2.31
N PHE A 5 -3.57 -14.83 2.85
CA PHE A 5 -2.24 -15.27 2.44
C PHE A 5 -1.53 -16.03 3.55
N ALA A 6 -0.65 -16.94 3.19
CA ALA A 6 0.39 -17.37 4.10
C ALA A 6 1.36 -16.22 4.38
N ASN A 7 1.91 -16.16 5.59
CA ASN A 7 2.87 -15.10 5.93
C ASN A 7 4.07 -15.11 4.96
N ARG A 8 4.47 -13.92 4.52
CA ARG A 8 5.51 -13.67 3.53
C ARG A 8 6.76 -13.11 4.21
N THR A 9 7.91 -13.66 3.90
CA THR A 9 9.18 -13.32 4.57
C THR A 9 10.26 -12.77 3.65
N GLU A 10 10.11 -12.89 2.33
CA GLU A 10 11.17 -12.52 1.37
C GLU A 10 10.75 -11.41 0.41
N VAL A 11 9.56 -11.51 -0.17
CA VAL A 11 9.01 -10.50 -1.08
C VAL A 11 7.66 -10.05 -0.57
N ASN A 12 7.36 -8.76 -0.70
CA ASN A 12 6.13 -8.15 -0.17
C ASN A 12 5.92 -8.49 1.32
N THR A 13 6.97 -8.30 2.10
CA THR A 13 6.96 -8.60 3.54
C THR A 13 5.91 -7.80 4.28
N VAL A 14 5.28 -8.46 5.22
CA VAL A 14 4.18 -7.88 6.00
C VAL A 14 4.69 -6.78 6.93
N CYS A 15 4.02 -5.64 6.94
CA CYS A 15 4.23 -4.59 7.93
C CYS A 15 3.20 -4.76 9.06
N LEU A 16 3.65 -5.01 10.27
CA LEU A 16 2.80 -5.01 11.45
C LEU A 16 2.54 -3.56 11.87
N MET A 17 1.28 -3.16 11.89
CA MET A 17 0.84 -1.80 12.25
C MET A 17 0.43 -1.70 13.73
N ASP A 18 -0.18 -2.77 14.27
CA ASP A 18 -0.60 -2.85 15.67
C ASP A 18 -0.77 -4.31 16.09
N GLY A 19 -0.66 -4.60 17.39
CA GLY A 19 -0.80 -5.94 17.94
C GLY A 19 0.41 -6.82 17.72
N VAL A 20 0.19 -8.10 17.40
CA VAL A 20 1.23 -9.11 17.18
C VAL A 20 0.96 -9.94 15.94
N MET A 21 2.02 -10.41 15.29
CA MET A 21 1.93 -11.33 14.17
C MET A 21 1.28 -12.66 14.59
N PRO A 22 0.44 -13.26 13.73
CA PRO A 22 -0.15 -14.56 14.03
C PRO A 22 0.93 -15.64 14.15
N THR A 23 0.84 -16.42 15.22
CA THR A 23 1.76 -17.53 15.54
C THR A 23 1.02 -18.85 15.70
N ALA A 24 -0.23 -18.81 16.17
CA ALA A 24 -1.07 -20.00 16.32
C ALA A 24 -1.88 -20.27 15.02
N TYR A 25 -2.42 -21.49 14.93
CA TYR A 25 -3.16 -21.92 13.73
C TYR A 25 -4.55 -21.28 13.57
N ASP A 26 -5.07 -20.70 14.64
CA ASP A 26 -6.36 -20.00 14.71
C ASP A 26 -6.20 -18.48 14.82
N GLU A 27 -5.03 -17.95 14.51
CA GLU A 27 -4.74 -16.53 14.53
C GLU A 27 -4.63 -15.96 13.12
N ILE A 28 -5.05 -14.68 12.99
CA ILE A 28 -5.03 -13.93 11.73
C ILE A 28 -4.52 -12.51 11.95
N GLY A 29 -3.66 -12.06 11.04
CA GLY A 29 -3.32 -10.64 10.88
C GLY A 29 -4.22 -10.04 9.81
N LEU A 30 -4.95 -8.99 10.15
CA LEU A 30 -5.95 -8.38 9.29
C LEU A 30 -5.47 -7.04 8.77
N ASP A 31 -5.74 -6.73 7.52
CA ASP A 31 -5.46 -5.39 6.98
C ASP A 31 -6.13 -4.31 7.83
N ARG A 32 -5.35 -3.27 8.17
CA ARG A 32 -5.79 -2.20 9.07
C ARG A 32 -6.94 -1.39 8.48
N MET A 33 -6.91 -1.10 7.17
CA MET A 33 -7.96 -0.29 6.54
C MET A 33 -9.27 -1.07 6.49
N TYR A 34 -9.22 -2.35 6.13
CA TYR A 34 -10.38 -3.23 6.16
C TYR A 34 -10.95 -3.36 7.59
N ALA A 35 -10.08 -3.56 8.59
CA ALA A 35 -10.48 -3.69 9.98
C ALA A 35 -11.23 -2.44 10.48
N VAL A 36 -10.66 -1.26 10.26
CA VAL A 36 -11.28 0.03 10.66
C VAL A 36 -12.63 0.23 9.98
N ASN A 37 -12.73 -0.01 8.67
CA ASN A 37 -13.98 0.20 7.93
C ASN A 37 -15.10 -0.81 8.28
N ASN A 38 -14.73 -1.94 8.87
CA ASN A 38 -15.69 -2.97 9.31
C ASN A 38 -15.85 -3.02 10.84
N ASN A 39 -15.27 -2.06 11.59
CA ASN A 39 -15.29 -2.01 13.05
C ASN A 39 -14.75 -3.29 13.71
N ILE A 40 -13.72 -3.88 13.13
CA ILE A 40 -13.04 -5.06 13.66
C ILE A 40 -11.82 -4.62 14.46
N THR A 41 -11.64 -5.20 15.63
CA THR A 41 -10.55 -4.89 16.56
C THR A 41 -9.72 -6.12 16.89
N ILE A 42 -8.51 -5.89 17.42
CA ILE A 42 -7.68 -6.99 17.92
C ILE A 42 -8.41 -7.71 19.04
N GLY A 43 -8.48 -9.03 18.95
CA GLY A 43 -9.23 -9.91 19.86
C GLY A 43 -10.54 -10.41 19.29
N ASP A 44 -11.09 -9.72 18.27
CA ASP A 44 -12.31 -10.18 17.59
C ASP A 44 -12.09 -11.48 16.83
N THR A 45 -13.19 -12.15 16.55
CA THR A 45 -13.19 -13.45 15.87
C THR A 45 -13.86 -13.32 14.51
N LEU A 46 -13.17 -13.81 13.48
CA LEU A 46 -13.68 -13.91 12.11
C LEU A 46 -13.97 -15.39 11.77
N SER A 47 -15.06 -15.65 11.04
CA SER A 47 -15.39 -16.98 10.57
C SER A 47 -15.86 -16.96 9.12
N ASP A 48 -15.41 -17.94 8.34
CA ASP A 48 -15.90 -18.22 6.99
C ASP A 48 -16.99 -19.31 6.96
N GLY A 49 -17.44 -19.76 8.14
CA GLY A 49 -18.39 -20.87 8.32
C GLY A 49 -17.71 -22.22 8.54
N THR A 50 -16.48 -22.39 8.09
CA THR A 50 -15.68 -23.62 8.29
C THR A 50 -14.51 -23.37 9.23
N ASN A 51 -13.81 -22.27 9.05
CA ASN A 51 -12.67 -21.87 9.85
C ASN A 51 -13.03 -20.67 10.72
N THR A 52 -12.41 -20.62 11.88
CA THR A 52 -12.54 -19.49 12.82
C THR A 52 -11.16 -19.01 13.17
N PHE A 53 -10.97 -17.69 13.14
CA PHE A 53 -9.70 -17.02 13.39
C PHE A 53 -9.88 -15.88 14.38
N ARG A 54 -8.97 -15.74 15.32
CA ARG A 54 -8.86 -14.59 16.21
C ARG A 54 -7.91 -13.57 15.61
N VAL A 55 -8.35 -12.32 15.51
CA VAL A 55 -7.50 -11.21 15.06
C VAL A 55 -6.46 -10.90 16.13
N THR A 56 -5.19 -11.06 15.81
CA THR A 56 -4.07 -10.80 16.73
C THR A 56 -3.27 -9.56 16.37
N GLY A 57 -3.31 -9.13 15.13
CA GLY A 57 -2.61 -7.95 14.68
C GLY A 57 -3.28 -7.28 13.49
N LEU A 58 -3.05 -5.97 13.39
CA LEU A 58 -3.40 -5.18 12.23
C LEU A 58 -2.16 -5.00 11.37
N ILE A 59 -2.29 -5.27 10.08
CA ILE A 59 -1.18 -5.31 9.13
C ILE A 59 -1.39 -4.39 7.94
N ALA A 60 -0.33 -4.18 7.18
CA ALA A 60 -0.36 -3.64 5.82
C ALA A 60 0.53 -4.50 4.91
N LEU A 61 0.09 -4.69 3.67
CA LEU A 61 0.85 -5.38 2.63
C LEU A 61 1.28 -4.38 1.55
N PRO A 62 2.55 -4.36 1.13
CA PRO A 62 3.04 -3.39 0.14
C PRO A 62 2.37 -3.49 -1.22
N ASP A 63 1.99 -4.69 -1.62
CA ASP A 63 1.28 -4.97 -2.88
C ASP A 63 -0.24 -4.75 -2.79
N TYR A 64 -0.74 -4.35 -1.61
CA TYR A 64 -2.12 -3.96 -1.32
C TYR A 64 -2.17 -2.65 -0.51
N SER A 65 -1.30 -1.69 -0.81
CA SER A 65 -1.31 -0.37 -0.16
C SER A 65 -2.65 0.35 -0.35
N CYS A 66 -3.33 0.11 -1.46
CA CYS A 66 -4.76 0.34 -1.65
C CYS A 66 -5.45 -1.01 -1.91
N LEU A 67 -6.63 -1.21 -1.33
CA LEU A 67 -7.33 -2.50 -1.34
C LEU A 67 -8.13 -2.72 -2.63
N PHE A 68 -7.44 -2.69 -3.78
CA PHE A 68 -8.02 -3.14 -5.05
C PHE A 68 -8.18 -4.66 -5.03
N GLN A 69 -9.38 -5.14 -5.36
CA GLN A 69 -9.62 -6.57 -5.44
C GLN A 69 -8.96 -7.18 -6.68
N ASP A 70 -9.09 -6.47 -7.81
CA ASP A 70 -8.48 -6.83 -9.08
C ASP A 70 -7.70 -5.64 -9.65
N ASN A 71 -6.62 -5.93 -10.40
CA ASN A 71 -5.75 -4.88 -10.94
C ASN A 71 -6.42 -3.99 -11.99
N ASN A 72 -7.60 -4.35 -12.48
CA ASN A 72 -8.38 -3.59 -13.45
C ASN A 72 -9.54 -2.80 -12.82
N ASP A 73 -9.67 -2.85 -11.50
CA ASP A 73 -10.72 -2.10 -10.81
C ASP A 73 -10.44 -0.60 -10.88
N SER A 74 -11.45 0.20 -11.15
CA SER A 74 -11.32 1.66 -11.20
C SER A 74 -11.33 2.32 -9.82
N MET A 75 -11.81 1.61 -8.79
CA MET A 75 -11.87 2.07 -7.40
C MET A 75 -11.69 0.90 -6.45
N PHE A 76 -11.05 1.15 -5.32
CA PHE A 76 -10.99 0.19 -4.23
C PHE A 76 -12.13 0.42 -3.22
N ASP A 77 -12.55 -0.65 -2.55
CA ASP A 77 -13.57 -0.60 -1.51
C ASP A 77 -13.10 -1.40 -0.29
N ALA A 78 -12.45 -0.68 0.61
CA ALA A 78 -11.88 -1.26 1.84
C ALA A 78 -12.93 -1.79 2.84
N GLN A 79 -14.22 -1.56 2.60
CA GLN A 79 -15.29 -2.17 3.37
C GLN A 79 -15.66 -3.56 2.82
N LYS A 80 -15.64 -3.72 1.50
CA LYS A 80 -16.04 -4.98 0.85
C LYS A 80 -14.89 -5.94 0.65
N PHE A 81 -13.69 -5.43 0.39
CA PHE A 81 -12.50 -6.23 0.15
C PHE A 81 -11.39 -5.89 1.13
N GLY A 82 -10.71 -6.90 1.64
CA GLY A 82 -9.55 -6.79 2.49
C GLY A 82 -8.57 -7.93 2.27
N VAL A 83 -7.39 -7.79 2.85
CA VAL A 83 -6.35 -8.81 2.84
C VAL A 83 -5.96 -9.20 4.26
N SER A 84 -5.42 -10.39 4.39
CA SER A 84 -4.99 -10.90 5.69
C SER A 84 -3.89 -11.93 5.53
N ILE A 85 -3.21 -12.20 6.63
CA ILE A 85 -2.20 -13.24 6.71
C ILE A 85 -2.51 -14.22 7.82
N VAL A 86 -2.11 -15.45 7.59
CA VAL A 86 -2.12 -16.53 8.57
C VAL A 86 -0.79 -17.27 8.56
N THR A 87 -0.54 -18.12 9.54
CA THR A 87 0.63 -18.99 9.52
C THR A 87 0.57 -19.97 8.34
N ALA A 88 1.71 -20.46 7.85
CA ALA A 88 1.74 -21.47 6.80
C ALA A 88 0.96 -22.73 7.19
N LYS A 89 1.01 -23.12 8.48
CA LYS A 89 0.25 -24.26 9.03
C LYS A 89 -1.26 -24.01 8.98
N SER A 90 -1.68 -22.79 9.24
CA SER A 90 -3.08 -22.37 9.16
C SER A 90 -3.56 -22.36 7.71
N PHE A 91 -2.72 -21.84 6.81
CA PHE A 91 -3.00 -21.77 5.39
C PHE A 91 -3.22 -23.16 4.75
N ALA A 92 -2.46 -24.16 5.19
CA ALA A 92 -2.60 -25.55 4.73
C ALA A 92 -3.96 -26.21 5.05
N ARG A 93 -4.86 -25.54 5.78
CA ARG A 93 -6.23 -26.02 6.06
C ARG A 93 -7.20 -25.76 4.93
N PHE A 94 -6.91 -24.80 4.06
CA PHE A 94 -7.76 -24.47 2.94
C PHE A 94 -7.68 -25.54 1.87
N SER A 95 -8.82 -25.81 1.22
CA SER A 95 -8.88 -26.78 0.13
C SER A 95 -8.08 -26.28 -1.08
N GLU A 96 -7.40 -27.16 -1.79
CA GLU A 96 -6.71 -26.82 -3.04
C GLU A 96 -7.63 -26.18 -4.10
N SER A 97 -8.92 -26.55 -4.10
CA SER A 97 -9.92 -25.96 -4.98
C SER A 97 -10.17 -24.46 -4.73
N ASP A 98 -9.87 -23.99 -3.51
CA ASP A 98 -10.12 -22.62 -3.08
C ASP A 98 -8.85 -21.75 -3.20
N LEU A 99 -7.72 -22.37 -3.59
CA LEU A 99 -6.46 -21.69 -3.70
C LEU A 99 -6.27 -21.06 -5.10
N THR A 100 -5.73 -19.86 -5.08
CA THR A 100 -5.14 -19.23 -6.27
C THR A 100 -3.66 -19.03 -6.02
N TRP A 101 -2.83 -19.59 -6.89
CA TRP A 101 -1.39 -19.47 -6.78
C TRP A 101 -0.92 -18.15 -7.40
N SER A 102 -0.20 -17.36 -6.63
CA SER A 102 0.48 -16.17 -7.10
C SER A 102 1.94 -16.19 -6.66
N TYR A 103 2.82 -15.77 -7.57
CA TYR A 103 4.25 -15.74 -7.34
C TYR A 103 4.74 -14.30 -7.43
N SER A 104 5.51 -13.86 -6.44
CA SER A 104 6.15 -12.56 -6.43
C SER A 104 7.65 -12.73 -6.59
N TRP A 105 8.29 -11.81 -7.29
CA TRP A 105 9.73 -11.82 -7.51
C TRP A 105 10.34 -10.46 -7.21
N LYS A 106 11.62 -10.44 -6.99
CA LYS A 106 12.46 -9.24 -6.95
C LYS A 106 13.69 -9.48 -7.81
N TYR A 107 14.18 -8.43 -8.43
CA TYR A 107 15.45 -8.46 -9.16
C TYR A 107 16.62 -8.31 -8.18
N ASP A 108 17.78 -8.90 -8.51
CA ASP A 108 19.02 -8.74 -7.73
C ASP A 108 19.51 -7.29 -7.80
N ALA A 109 19.37 -6.66 -8.97
CA ALA A 109 19.58 -5.23 -9.16
C ALA A 109 18.24 -4.57 -9.55
N PRO A 110 17.82 -3.50 -8.86
CA PRO A 110 16.60 -2.79 -9.24
C PRO A 110 16.81 -2.10 -10.59
N PRO A 111 15.77 -2.06 -11.46
CA PRO A 111 15.82 -1.31 -12.72
C PRO A 111 16.05 0.19 -12.44
N ALA A 112 16.73 0.87 -13.33
CA ALA A 112 17.07 2.28 -13.21
C ALA A 112 15.87 3.20 -13.46
N ASP A 113 14.96 2.78 -14.33
CA ASP A 113 13.74 3.51 -14.69
C ASP A 113 12.62 2.55 -15.13
N ASP A 114 11.45 3.09 -15.46
CA ASP A 114 10.29 2.31 -15.88
C ASP A 114 10.48 1.63 -17.24
N ALA A 115 11.31 2.16 -18.13
CA ALA A 115 11.59 1.54 -19.41
C ALA A 115 12.40 0.27 -19.21
N GLU A 116 13.48 0.32 -18.42
CA GLU A 116 14.25 -0.86 -18.06
C GLU A 116 13.42 -1.87 -17.27
N ALA A 117 12.57 -1.38 -16.35
CA ALA A 117 11.63 -2.22 -15.61
C ALA A 117 10.67 -2.98 -16.53
N ASN A 118 10.19 -2.31 -17.60
CA ASN A 118 9.34 -2.93 -18.60
C ASN A 118 10.06 -4.01 -19.38
N ASP A 119 11.25 -3.72 -19.89
CA ASP A 119 12.04 -4.68 -20.69
C ASP A 119 12.39 -5.93 -19.86
N MET A 120 12.84 -5.74 -18.63
CA MET A 120 13.12 -6.84 -17.69
C MET A 120 11.87 -7.68 -17.38
N ALA A 121 10.72 -7.02 -17.20
CA ALA A 121 9.46 -7.69 -16.91
C ALA A 121 8.95 -8.48 -18.14
N GLU A 122 9.05 -7.93 -19.35
CA GLU A 122 8.69 -8.63 -20.57
C GLU A 122 9.54 -9.87 -20.83
N ASP A 123 10.85 -9.76 -20.62
CA ASP A 123 11.77 -10.88 -20.82
C ASP A 123 11.52 -12.01 -19.81
N LEU A 124 11.25 -11.65 -18.55
CA LEU A 124 10.84 -12.61 -17.53
C LEU A 124 9.50 -13.28 -17.88
N MET A 125 8.52 -12.49 -18.30
CA MET A 125 7.21 -13.00 -18.73
C MET A 125 7.35 -13.99 -19.89
N LYS A 126 8.14 -13.66 -20.91
CA LYS A 126 8.40 -14.54 -22.07
C LYS A 126 9.05 -15.85 -21.63
N SER A 127 10.02 -15.77 -20.71
CA SER A 127 10.71 -16.94 -20.18
C SER A 127 9.78 -17.86 -19.41
N ILE A 128 8.92 -17.32 -18.54
CA ILE A 128 7.95 -18.10 -17.76
C ILE A 128 6.86 -18.68 -18.69
N ALA A 129 6.36 -17.89 -19.64
CA ALA A 129 5.31 -18.31 -20.56
C ALA A 129 5.77 -19.43 -21.51
N ALA A 130 7.08 -19.59 -21.72
CA ALA A 130 7.63 -20.71 -22.49
C ALA A 130 7.55 -22.05 -21.74
N GLU A 131 7.51 -22.02 -20.41
CA GLU A 131 7.53 -23.22 -19.55
C GLU A 131 6.17 -23.54 -18.94
N THR A 132 5.29 -22.55 -18.77
CA THR A 132 4.00 -22.72 -18.10
C THR A 132 2.94 -21.75 -18.62
N GLU A 133 1.67 -22.11 -18.44
CA GLU A 133 0.55 -21.24 -18.75
C GLU A 133 0.41 -20.14 -17.68
N LEU A 134 0.48 -18.88 -18.12
CA LEU A 134 0.28 -17.71 -17.26
C LEU A 134 -1.17 -17.23 -17.35
N LYS A 135 -1.85 -17.16 -16.21
CA LYS A 135 -3.19 -16.59 -16.11
C LYS A 135 -3.15 -15.06 -16.09
N SER A 136 -2.18 -14.49 -15.39
CA SER A 136 -2.00 -13.05 -15.24
C SER A 136 -0.54 -12.75 -14.91
N PHE A 137 -0.06 -11.59 -15.36
CA PHE A 137 1.28 -11.08 -15.09
C PHE A 137 1.15 -9.58 -14.79
N VAL A 138 1.62 -9.16 -13.62
CA VAL A 138 1.49 -7.76 -13.16
C VAL A 138 2.85 -7.25 -12.70
N PRO A 139 3.60 -6.52 -13.54
CA PRO A 139 4.81 -5.82 -13.14
C PRO A 139 4.49 -4.77 -12.06
N ARG A 140 5.50 -4.39 -11.27
CA ARG A 140 5.31 -3.42 -10.19
C ARG A 140 4.69 -2.09 -10.66
N TYR A 141 5.18 -1.54 -11.77
CA TYR A 141 4.71 -0.28 -12.36
C TYR A 141 3.30 -0.36 -12.96
N GLN A 142 2.72 -1.56 -13.07
CA GLN A 142 1.33 -1.80 -13.47
C GLN A 142 0.45 -2.28 -12.31
N ASN A 143 1.03 -2.45 -11.12
CA ASN A 143 0.24 -2.80 -9.94
C ASN A 143 -0.52 -1.57 -9.47
N GLN A 144 -1.84 -1.58 -9.68
CA GLN A 144 -2.70 -0.43 -9.44
C GLN A 144 -2.66 0.04 -7.98
N ALA A 145 -2.54 -0.87 -7.02
CA ALA A 145 -2.44 -0.51 -5.61
C ALA A 145 -1.16 0.29 -5.31
N ILE A 146 -0.06 -0.04 -5.99
CA ILE A 146 1.23 0.67 -5.84
C ILE A 146 1.19 2.00 -6.59
N VAL A 147 0.74 2.01 -7.84
CA VAL A 147 0.68 3.20 -8.70
C VAL A 147 -0.25 4.25 -8.09
N PHE A 148 -1.45 3.86 -7.67
CA PHE A 148 -2.41 4.77 -7.06
C PHE A 148 -1.84 5.47 -5.82
N THR A 149 -1.13 4.74 -4.97
CA THR A 149 -0.48 5.32 -3.78
C THR A 149 0.67 6.27 -4.17
N GLY A 150 1.43 5.93 -5.20
CA GLY A 150 2.51 6.78 -5.74
C GLY A 150 1.97 8.10 -6.29
N ASP A 151 0.97 8.04 -7.14
CA ASP A 151 0.34 9.20 -7.77
C ASP A 151 -0.28 10.15 -6.73
N ASP A 152 -0.92 9.61 -5.68
CA ASP A 152 -1.50 10.38 -4.59
C ASP A 152 -0.41 11.14 -3.80
N MET A 153 0.70 10.47 -3.50
CA MET A 153 1.84 11.09 -2.82
C MET A 153 2.53 12.18 -3.66
N GLU A 154 2.65 12.02 -4.98
CA GLU A 154 3.20 13.04 -5.87
C GLU A 154 2.29 14.26 -5.95
N GLY A 155 0.98 14.06 -6.03
CA GLY A 155 -0.02 15.11 -5.97
C GLY A 155 0.07 15.96 -4.70
N ASP A 156 0.20 15.32 -3.56
CA ASP A 156 0.36 15.98 -2.26
C ASP A 156 1.65 16.81 -2.18
N GLN A 157 2.77 16.34 -2.72
CA GLN A 157 4.02 17.09 -2.77
C GLN A 157 3.89 18.37 -3.59
N VAL A 158 3.26 18.30 -4.77
CA VAL A 158 3.02 19.48 -5.62
C VAL A 158 2.11 20.49 -4.90
N MET A 159 1.07 20.03 -4.22
CA MET A 159 0.16 20.89 -3.45
C MET A 159 0.89 21.62 -2.32
N VAL A 160 1.73 20.93 -1.57
CA VAL A 160 2.55 21.52 -0.49
C VAL A 160 3.53 22.55 -1.04
N LEU A 161 4.18 22.29 -2.17
CA LEU A 161 5.07 23.25 -2.82
C LEU A 161 4.35 24.53 -3.24
N VAL A 162 3.18 24.41 -3.87
CA VAL A 162 2.34 25.55 -4.24
C VAL A 162 1.96 26.38 -3.01
N LEU A 163 1.54 25.71 -1.93
CA LEU A 163 1.21 26.39 -0.67
C LEU A 163 2.41 27.14 -0.09
N LEU A 164 3.60 26.54 -0.12
CA LEU A 164 4.85 27.19 0.33
C LEU A 164 5.16 28.46 -0.49
N TYR A 165 5.00 28.43 -1.81
CA TYR A 165 5.19 29.61 -2.64
C TYR A 165 4.21 30.73 -2.29
N ILE A 166 2.92 30.40 -2.07
CA ILE A 166 1.91 31.38 -1.65
C ILE A 166 2.31 32.02 -0.32
N VAL A 167 2.72 31.23 0.67
CA VAL A 167 3.17 31.73 1.97
C VAL A 167 4.39 32.63 1.83
N MET A 168 5.38 32.26 1.02
CA MET A 168 6.55 33.10 0.77
C MET A 168 6.20 34.45 0.17
N ILE A 169 5.25 34.49 -0.80
CA ILE A 169 4.79 35.75 -1.40
C ILE A 169 4.12 36.63 -0.34
N ILE A 170 3.23 36.07 0.47
CA ILE A 170 2.54 36.80 1.55
C ILE A 170 3.58 37.39 2.53
N MET A 171 4.55 36.57 2.95
CA MET A 171 5.60 37.03 3.85
C MET A 171 6.44 38.15 3.25
N ALA A 172 6.79 38.07 1.96
CA ALA A 172 7.54 39.12 1.28
C ALA A 172 6.75 40.45 1.28
N PHE A 173 5.43 40.42 1.02
CA PHE A 173 4.58 41.61 1.11
C PHE A 173 4.53 42.17 2.54
N VAL A 174 4.34 41.32 3.55
CA VAL A 174 4.29 41.76 4.96
C VAL A 174 5.61 42.42 5.36
N PHE A 175 6.74 41.80 5.03
CA PHE A 175 8.07 42.39 5.30
C PHE A 175 8.27 43.71 4.57
N GLY A 176 7.90 43.80 3.29
CA GLY A 176 7.99 45.01 2.50
C GLY A 176 7.19 46.17 3.13
N ILE A 177 5.93 45.93 3.49
CA ILE A 177 5.08 46.95 4.14
C ILE A 177 5.61 47.32 5.51
N THR A 178 6.03 46.35 6.32
CA THR A 178 6.56 46.61 7.66
C THR A 178 7.84 47.44 7.61
N THR A 179 8.77 47.07 6.73
CA THR A 179 10.04 47.80 6.55
C THR A 179 9.78 49.23 6.04
N SER A 180 8.90 49.39 5.05
CA SER A 180 8.52 50.71 4.53
C SER A 180 7.90 51.59 5.62
N ASN A 181 7.00 51.07 6.41
CA ASN A 181 6.37 51.80 7.52
C ASN A 181 7.37 52.18 8.62
N THR A 182 8.36 51.34 8.92
CA THR A 182 9.40 51.61 9.89
C THR A 182 10.30 52.75 9.40
N ILE A 183 10.77 52.72 8.16
CA ILE A 183 11.58 53.74 7.54
C ILE A 183 10.84 55.10 7.52
N LEU A 184 9.58 55.12 7.14
CA LEU A 184 8.75 56.34 7.11
C LEU A 184 8.57 56.95 8.51
N LYS A 185 8.42 56.14 9.54
CA LYS A 185 8.34 56.61 10.92
C LYS A 185 9.65 57.22 11.41
N GLU A 186 10.78 56.58 11.12
CA GLU A 186 12.11 57.10 11.52
C GLU A 186 12.48 58.38 10.76
N ALA A 187 12.14 58.47 9.47
CA ALA A 187 12.38 59.66 8.67
C ALA A 187 11.56 60.89 9.13
N ASN A 188 10.45 60.72 9.81
CA ASN A 188 9.62 61.80 10.34
C ASN A 188 10.07 62.26 11.77
N VAL A 189 11.07 61.64 12.36
CA VAL A 189 11.62 61.98 13.70
C VAL A 189 12.91 62.82 13.62
N ILE A 190 13.48 62.97 12.43
CA ILE A 190 14.63 63.83 12.13
C ILE A 190 14.12 65.17 11.56
#